data_96085e1523a54deca2fdce1e365c23dc
#
_entry.id   96085e1523a54deca2fdce1e365c23dc
#
_cell.length_a   1.000
_cell.length_b   1.000
_cell.length_c   1.000
_cell.angle_alpha   90.00
_cell.angle_beta   90.00
_cell.angle_gamma   90.00
#
_symmetry.space_group_name_H-M   'P 1'
#
loop_
_entity.id
_entity.type
_entity.pdbx_description
1 polymer ?
#
loop_
_entity_poly.entity_id
_entity_poly.type
_entity_poly.pdbx_seq_one_letter_code
_entity_poly.pdbx_strand_id
1 'polypeptide(L)'
;MTDSKPPVPTFRRAAPPPARAAIPAGQANTAAQGANGTVRLNKRMAELGMASRREADEWIGKGWVKVNGKVAEMGMQVLPNVRIEIDKQAQGQQANQVTILLNKPIGVVSGQAEDGHEPAITLIQPQNRWADDNARFFFHGSQLKSLVPAGRLDIDSTGLLVLTQDGRVARQLIGEDSVMEKEYLVRVVYTGVANSAAANSPAATYGGKVQQLSRIDDDDPVSADVQSVFPPEKLKLLRHGLRLDDQALKPAKVEWQNPEQLRFVLTEGKKRQIRRMCELVGLRVVGLKRVRVGKVMLGNLPVGQWRYLQPHEKF
;
A
#
# COMPACT_ATOMS: atom_id res chain seq x y z
N MET A 1 -0.40 -70.81 -2.91
CA MET A 1 -0.89 -69.49 -3.35
C MET A 1 -0.04 -68.49 -2.63
N THR A 2 1.01 -68.03 -3.29
CA THR A 2 2.01 -67.11 -2.74
C THR A 2 1.70 -65.71 -3.29
N ASP A 3 1.29 -64.86 -2.39
CA ASP A 3 0.89 -63.48 -2.66
C ASP A 3 2.16 -62.62 -2.69
N SER A 4 2.62 -62.23 -3.87
CA SER A 4 3.80 -61.38 -4.07
C SER A 4 3.37 -59.94 -4.29
N LYS A 5 3.61 -59.13 -3.27
CA LYS A 5 3.40 -57.65 -3.27
C LYS A 5 4.46 -57.00 -4.17
N PRO A 6 4.09 -56.04 -5.06
CA PRO A 6 5.05 -55.36 -5.92
C PRO A 6 5.91 -54.37 -5.12
N PRO A 7 7.15 -54.08 -5.55
CA PRO A 7 8.08 -53.21 -4.85
C PRO A 7 7.68 -51.72 -4.98
N VAL A 8 7.83 -50.99 -3.88
CA VAL A 8 7.60 -49.54 -3.78
C VAL A 8 8.79 -48.80 -4.44
N PRO A 9 8.56 -47.79 -5.31
CA PRO A 9 9.64 -47.04 -5.90
C PRO A 9 10.30 -46.10 -4.88
N THR A 10 11.59 -46.27 -4.65
CA THR A 10 12.44 -45.37 -3.86
C THR A 10 12.79 -44.15 -4.68
N PHE A 11 12.25 -43.00 -4.29
CA PHE A 11 12.67 -41.72 -4.84
C PHE A 11 14.05 -41.34 -4.27
N ARG A 12 15.06 -41.28 -5.12
CA ARG A 12 16.36 -40.68 -4.80
C ARG A 12 16.18 -39.17 -4.59
N ARG A 13 16.48 -38.73 -3.39
CA ARG A 13 16.52 -37.30 -3.02
C ARG A 13 17.62 -36.62 -3.83
N ALA A 14 17.27 -35.62 -4.64
CA ALA A 14 18.23 -34.80 -5.35
C ALA A 14 19.09 -34.00 -4.36
N ALA A 15 20.38 -33.90 -4.64
CA ALA A 15 21.32 -33.12 -3.85
C ALA A 15 20.92 -31.62 -3.85
N PRO A 16 21.11 -30.90 -2.73
CA PRO A 16 20.85 -29.44 -2.69
C PRO A 16 21.82 -28.70 -3.63
N PRO A 17 21.38 -27.61 -4.27
CA PRO A 17 22.24 -26.79 -5.09
C PRO A 17 23.35 -26.12 -4.24
N PRO A 18 24.52 -25.83 -4.83
CA PRO A 18 25.64 -25.22 -4.10
C PRO A 18 25.27 -23.86 -3.54
N ALA A 19 25.71 -23.58 -2.31
CA ALA A 19 25.52 -22.33 -1.60
C ALA A 19 26.04 -21.14 -2.42
N ARG A 20 25.16 -20.20 -2.71
CA ARG A 20 25.48 -18.93 -3.35
C ARG A 20 26.34 -18.11 -2.40
N ALA A 21 27.54 -17.73 -2.84
CA ALA A 21 28.47 -16.91 -2.07
C ALA A 21 27.79 -15.62 -1.56
N ALA A 22 28.00 -15.33 -0.28
CA ALA A 22 27.52 -14.12 0.37
C ALA A 22 28.18 -12.89 -0.28
N ILE A 23 27.34 -11.98 -0.78
CA ILE A 23 27.77 -10.65 -1.23
C ILE A 23 27.91 -9.77 0.00
N PRO A 24 29.04 -9.08 0.24
CA PRO A 24 29.24 -8.23 1.41
C PRO A 24 28.23 -7.06 1.39
N ALA A 25 27.59 -6.85 2.54
CA ALA A 25 26.74 -5.70 2.81
C ALA A 25 27.58 -4.42 2.83
N GLY A 26 27.36 -3.52 1.90
CA GLY A 26 27.99 -2.21 1.94
C GLY A 26 28.28 -1.59 0.57
N GLN A 27 27.25 -1.46 -0.26
CA GLN A 27 27.28 -0.43 -1.31
C GLN A 27 25.86 0.09 -1.53
N ALA A 28 25.68 1.36 -1.14
CA ALA A 28 24.46 2.12 -1.38
C ALA A 28 24.12 2.15 -2.87
N ASN A 29 22.82 2.10 -3.16
CA ASN A 29 22.16 2.17 -4.47
C ASN A 29 22.70 3.28 -5.39
N THR A 30 23.81 3.03 -6.10
CA THR A 30 24.26 3.84 -7.24
C THR A 30 24.17 3.12 -8.58
N ALA A 31 23.53 1.95 -8.63
CA ALA A 31 23.40 1.13 -9.85
C ALA A 31 22.19 1.51 -10.71
N ALA A 32 22.02 2.80 -11.08
CA ALA A 32 20.95 3.23 -11.98
C ALA A 32 21.38 4.23 -13.07
N GLN A 33 22.67 4.60 -13.12
CA GLN A 33 23.22 5.38 -14.22
C GLN A 33 24.10 4.44 -15.06
N GLY A 34 23.79 4.36 -16.36
CA GLY A 34 24.68 3.69 -17.31
C GLY A 34 26.06 4.35 -17.30
N ALA A 35 27.09 3.64 -17.72
CA ALA A 35 28.51 4.07 -17.70
C ALA A 35 28.79 5.45 -18.31
N ASN A 36 27.81 6.12 -18.95
CA ASN A 36 27.91 7.43 -19.59
C ASN A 36 26.83 8.43 -19.12
N GLY A 37 26.31 8.30 -17.88
CA GLY A 37 25.25 9.20 -17.38
C GLY A 37 23.89 9.02 -18.06
N THR A 38 23.67 7.93 -18.79
CA THR A 38 22.41 7.58 -19.43
C THR A 38 21.45 6.86 -18.46
N VAL A 39 20.17 7.00 -18.70
CA VAL A 39 19.09 6.31 -17.95
C VAL A 39 18.14 5.62 -18.93
N ARG A 40 17.48 4.55 -18.51
CA ARG A 40 16.44 3.92 -19.34
C ARG A 40 15.32 4.92 -19.64
N LEU A 41 14.85 4.94 -20.90
CA LEU A 41 13.81 5.87 -21.35
C LEU A 41 12.54 5.79 -20.50
N ASN A 42 12.05 4.57 -20.19
CA ASN A 42 10.86 4.38 -19.32
C ASN A 42 11.08 4.98 -17.91
N LYS A 43 12.29 4.87 -17.36
CA LYS A 43 12.63 5.50 -16.07
C LYS A 43 12.61 7.02 -16.21
N ARG A 44 13.21 7.57 -17.30
CA ARG A 44 13.24 9.02 -17.55
C ARG A 44 11.82 9.59 -17.73
N MET A 45 10.97 8.91 -18.51
CA MET A 45 9.56 9.31 -18.67
C MET A 45 8.81 9.34 -17.33
N ALA A 46 9.07 8.35 -16.46
CA ALA A 46 8.47 8.32 -15.13
C ALA A 46 9.00 9.41 -14.20
N GLU A 47 10.29 9.74 -14.27
CA GLU A 47 10.89 10.87 -13.52
C GLU A 47 10.28 12.21 -13.92
N LEU A 48 10.03 12.38 -15.22
CA LEU A 48 9.40 13.58 -15.78
C LEU A 48 7.86 13.63 -15.52
N GLY A 49 7.28 12.60 -14.90
CA GLY A 49 5.84 12.56 -14.65
C GLY A 49 4.98 12.33 -15.91
N MET A 50 5.59 11.92 -17.03
CA MET A 50 4.88 11.70 -18.30
C MET A 50 4.04 10.43 -18.27
N ALA A 51 4.56 9.36 -17.64
CA ALA A 51 3.91 8.06 -17.53
C ALA A 51 4.50 7.26 -16.36
N SER A 52 3.87 6.17 -15.95
CA SER A 52 4.55 5.15 -15.12
C SER A 52 5.57 4.37 -15.98
N ARG A 53 6.51 3.66 -15.34
CA ARG A 53 7.49 2.84 -16.09
C ARG A 53 6.81 1.78 -16.97
N ARG A 54 5.77 1.11 -16.46
CA ARG A 54 5.02 0.08 -17.21
C ARG A 54 4.25 0.68 -18.38
N GLU A 55 3.62 1.80 -18.17
CA GLU A 55 2.89 2.55 -19.17
C GLU A 55 3.83 3.08 -20.26
N ALA A 56 4.99 3.61 -19.88
CA ALA A 56 6.02 4.02 -20.80
C ALA A 56 6.53 2.85 -21.68
N ASP A 57 6.77 1.67 -21.09
CA ASP A 57 7.14 0.47 -21.84
C ASP A 57 6.05 0.06 -22.83
N GLU A 58 4.78 0.10 -22.43
CA GLU A 58 3.64 -0.17 -23.34
C GLU A 58 3.62 0.80 -24.52
N TRP A 59 3.78 2.10 -24.26
CA TRP A 59 3.76 3.13 -25.30
C TRP A 59 4.96 3.04 -26.24
N ILE A 60 6.15 2.73 -25.69
CA ILE A 60 7.36 2.48 -26.49
C ILE A 60 7.15 1.28 -27.41
N GLY A 61 6.61 0.17 -26.88
CA GLY A 61 6.31 -1.02 -27.66
C GLY A 61 5.26 -0.81 -28.78
N LYS A 62 4.33 0.14 -28.58
CA LYS A 62 3.35 0.56 -29.59
C LYS A 62 3.89 1.59 -30.58
N GLY A 63 5.12 2.07 -30.43
CA GLY A 63 5.73 3.11 -31.28
C GLY A 63 5.18 4.53 -31.00
N TRP A 64 4.52 4.76 -29.88
CA TRP A 64 3.89 6.05 -29.51
C TRP A 64 4.82 7.04 -28.85
N VAL A 65 6.10 6.69 -28.69
CA VAL A 65 7.13 7.54 -28.08
C VAL A 65 8.21 7.85 -29.09
N LYS A 66 8.57 9.13 -29.20
CA LYS A 66 9.72 9.57 -30.01
C LYS A 66 10.76 10.24 -29.10
N VAL A 67 12.02 10.00 -29.40
CA VAL A 67 13.17 10.64 -28.78
C VAL A 67 13.93 11.41 -29.85
N ASN A 68 14.03 12.73 -29.70
CA ASN A 68 14.65 13.62 -30.71
C ASN A 68 14.09 13.39 -32.13
N GLY A 69 12.75 13.18 -32.24
CA GLY A 69 12.05 12.98 -33.51
C GLY A 69 12.09 11.55 -34.07
N LYS A 70 12.86 10.62 -33.48
CA LYS A 70 12.94 9.21 -33.90
C LYS A 70 12.09 8.34 -32.99
N VAL A 71 11.41 7.34 -33.54
CA VAL A 71 10.62 6.37 -32.76
C VAL A 71 11.54 5.63 -31.81
N ALA A 72 11.13 5.57 -30.55
CA ALA A 72 11.89 4.92 -29.49
C ALA A 72 11.75 3.40 -29.54
N GLU A 73 12.80 2.70 -29.13
CA GLU A 73 12.84 1.25 -29.04
C GLU A 73 12.83 0.77 -27.58
N MET A 74 12.34 -0.45 -27.36
CA MET A 74 12.31 -1.07 -26.04
C MET A 74 13.72 -1.17 -25.45
N GLY A 75 13.87 -0.75 -24.20
CA GLY A 75 15.15 -0.78 -23.49
C GLY A 75 16.09 0.38 -23.82
N MET A 76 15.68 1.33 -24.68
CA MET A 76 16.49 2.50 -25.06
C MET A 76 17.05 3.23 -23.83
N GLN A 77 18.34 3.59 -23.90
CA GLN A 77 19.04 4.45 -22.95
C GLN A 77 19.08 5.88 -23.48
N VAL A 78 18.83 6.85 -22.64
CA VAL A 78 18.77 8.26 -23.01
C VAL A 78 19.56 9.14 -22.06
N LEU A 79 20.09 10.25 -22.55
CA LEU A 79 20.64 11.32 -21.73
C LEU A 79 19.52 12.09 -21.02
N PRO A 80 19.78 12.72 -19.87
CA PRO A 80 18.75 13.42 -19.10
C PRO A 80 18.03 14.56 -19.83
N ASN A 81 18.65 15.16 -20.83
CA ASN A 81 18.17 16.35 -21.53
C ASN A 81 17.57 16.08 -22.91
N VAL A 82 17.25 14.82 -23.24
CA VAL A 82 16.61 14.50 -24.52
C VAL A 82 15.18 15.01 -24.62
N ARG A 83 14.76 15.37 -25.82
CA ARG A 83 13.36 15.70 -26.12
C ARG A 83 12.57 14.41 -26.30
N ILE A 84 11.54 14.22 -25.46
CA ILE A 84 10.61 13.08 -25.52
C ILE A 84 9.26 13.60 -25.98
N GLU A 85 8.72 12.99 -27.00
CA GLU A 85 7.40 13.30 -27.57
C GLU A 85 6.51 12.08 -27.44
N ILE A 86 5.25 12.32 -27.02
CA ILE A 86 4.23 11.28 -26.82
C ILE A 86 3.11 11.49 -27.82
N ASP A 87 2.69 10.41 -28.47
CA ASP A 87 1.59 10.40 -29.44
C ASP A 87 0.24 10.77 -28.76
N LYS A 88 -0.67 11.35 -29.55
CA LYS A 88 -2.02 11.69 -29.07
C LYS A 88 -2.83 10.48 -28.62
N GLN A 89 -2.56 9.29 -29.18
CA GLN A 89 -3.23 8.05 -28.76
C GLN A 89 -2.85 7.68 -27.31
N ALA A 90 -1.58 7.82 -26.94
CA ALA A 90 -1.12 7.61 -25.56
C ALA A 90 -1.75 8.63 -24.61
N GLN A 91 -1.81 9.90 -25.01
CA GLN A 91 -2.48 10.95 -24.22
C GLN A 91 -3.96 10.67 -24.02
N GLY A 92 -4.67 10.22 -25.08
CA GLY A 92 -6.06 9.82 -25.02
C GLY A 92 -6.29 8.60 -24.11
N GLN A 93 -5.41 7.60 -24.17
CA GLN A 93 -5.46 6.44 -23.28
C GLN A 93 -5.31 6.89 -21.82
N GLN A 94 -4.37 7.79 -21.53
CA GLN A 94 -4.12 8.31 -20.18
C GLN A 94 -5.27 9.16 -19.65
N ALA A 95 -5.90 9.99 -20.51
CA ALA A 95 -7.04 10.82 -20.14
C ALA A 95 -8.28 10.01 -19.72
N ASN A 96 -8.39 8.77 -20.20
CA ASN A 96 -9.49 7.86 -19.87
C ASN A 96 -9.23 7.00 -18.63
N GLN A 97 -8.06 7.12 -17.99
CA GLN A 97 -7.73 6.39 -16.78
C GLN A 97 -8.56 6.89 -15.60
N VAL A 98 -9.00 5.97 -14.77
CA VAL A 98 -9.79 6.28 -13.58
C VAL A 98 -9.00 6.04 -12.29
N THR A 99 -9.32 6.86 -11.30
CA THR A 99 -8.92 6.64 -9.90
C THR A 99 -10.18 6.48 -9.08
N ILE A 100 -10.24 5.43 -8.27
CA ILE A 100 -11.38 5.04 -7.45
C ILE A 100 -10.98 5.11 -5.98
N LEU A 101 -11.87 5.64 -5.19
CA LEU A 101 -11.80 5.72 -3.74
C LEU A 101 -12.77 4.69 -3.15
N LEU A 102 -12.26 3.75 -2.40
CA LEU A 102 -13.05 2.69 -1.73
C LEU A 102 -12.96 2.88 -0.21
N ASN A 103 -14.07 2.82 0.49
CA ASN A 103 -14.08 2.64 1.93
C ASN A 103 -13.95 1.14 2.22
N LYS A 104 -12.72 0.65 2.29
CA LYS A 104 -12.41 -0.77 2.45
C LYS A 104 -12.96 -1.32 3.77
N PRO A 105 -13.76 -2.39 3.78
CA PRO A 105 -14.18 -3.08 5.00
C PRO A 105 -13.05 -3.95 5.59
N ILE A 106 -13.25 -4.45 6.79
CA ILE A 106 -12.46 -5.54 7.39
C ILE A 106 -12.70 -6.84 6.59
N GLY A 107 -11.72 -7.74 6.60
CA GLY A 107 -11.83 -9.06 5.97
C GLY A 107 -11.46 -9.10 4.49
N VAL A 108 -11.19 -7.95 3.87
CA VAL A 108 -10.82 -7.82 2.46
C VAL A 108 -9.36 -7.41 2.36
N VAL A 109 -8.58 -8.08 1.51
CA VAL A 109 -7.18 -7.71 1.25
C VAL A 109 -7.08 -6.59 0.22
N SER A 110 -6.07 -5.72 0.36
CA SER A 110 -5.94 -4.57 -0.56
C SER A 110 -5.50 -4.96 -1.97
N GLY A 111 -4.75 -6.05 -2.12
CA GLY A 111 -4.15 -6.48 -3.38
C GLY A 111 -4.74 -7.77 -3.92
N GLN A 112 -3.87 -8.69 -4.33
CA GLN A 112 -4.28 -10.01 -4.80
C GLN A 112 -4.87 -10.85 -3.66
N ALA A 113 -5.72 -11.82 -4.01
CA ALA A 113 -6.28 -12.76 -3.04
C ALA A 113 -5.14 -13.45 -2.26
N GLU A 114 -5.27 -13.48 -0.94
CA GLU A 114 -4.28 -14.04 -0.03
C GLU A 114 -5.02 -14.76 1.10
N ASP A 115 -4.60 -15.97 1.44
CA ASP A 115 -5.14 -16.79 2.54
C ASP A 115 -6.69 -16.95 2.52
N GLY A 116 -7.29 -17.09 1.34
CA GLY A 116 -8.73 -17.26 1.19
C GLY A 116 -9.55 -15.97 1.32
N HIS A 117 -8.90 -14.81 1.45
CA HIS A 117 -9.57 -13.51 1.51
C HIS A 117 -9.72 -12.87 0.13
N GLU A 118 -10.86 -12.24 -0.08
CA GLU A 118 -11.16 -11.57 -1.34
C GLU A 118 -10.36 -10.25 -1.49
N PRO A 119 -9.90 -9.94 -2.71
CA PRO A 119 -9.24 -8.68 -2.99
C PRO A 119 -10.24 -7.52 -3.06
N ALA A 120 -9.81 -6.33 -2.65
CA ALA A 120 -10.64 -5.12 -2.62
C ALA A 120 -11.26 -4.75 -3.99
N ILE A 121 -10.64 -5.16 -5.09
CA ILE A 121 -11.15 -4.91 -6.43
C ILE A 121 -12.50 -5.58 -6.68
N THR A 122 -12.84 -6.68 -5.98
CA THR A 122 -14.14 -7.36 -6.11
C THR A 122 -15.30 -6.51 -5.64
N LEU A 123 -15.04 -5.50 -4.80
CA LEU A 123 -16.04 -4.54 -4.34
C LEU A 123 -16.34 -3.44 -5.36
N ILE A 124 -15.51 -3.29 -6.42
CA ILE A 124 -15.72 -2.29 -7.45
C ILE A 124 -16.73 -2.80 -8.46
N GLN A 125 -17.99 -2.71 -8.09
CA GLN A 125 -19.15 -3.16 -8.86
C GLN A 125 -20.21 -2.04 -8.89
N PRO A 126 -21.08 -1.96 -9.91
CA PRO A 126 -22.07 -0.90 -10.02
C PRO A 126 -22.97 -0.74 -8.79
N GLN A 127 -23.38 -1.86 -8.19
CA GLN A 127 -24.26 -1.87 -7.01
C GLN A 127 -23.59 -1.30 -5.76
N ASN A 128 -22.26 -1.31 -5.68
CA ASN A 128 -21.50 -0.77 -4.56
C ASN A 128 -21.05 0.68 -4.80
N ARG A 129 -21.39 1.25 -5.95
CA ARG A 129 -21.10 2.66 -6.21
C ARG A 129 -21.92 3.53 -5.27
N TRP A 130 -21.26 4.49 -4.59
CA TRP A 130 -21.94 5.41 -3.70
C TRP A 130 -22.98 6.24 -4.46
N ALA A 131 -24.19 6.34 -3.90
CA ALA A 131 -25.32 7.04 -4.54
C ALA A 131 -25.04 8.54 -4.76
N ASP A 132 -24.26 9.16 -3.84
CA ASP A 132 -23.90 10.58 -3.91
C ASP A 132 -22.62 10.82 -4.75
N ASP A 133 -22.15 9.83 -5.51
CA ASP A 133 -21.02 10.01 -6.42
C ASP A 133 -21.44 10.85 -7.65
N ASN A 134 -21.10 12.12 -7.64
CA ASN A 134 -21.39 13.08 -8.70
C ASN A 134 -20.39 13.05 -9.88
N ALA A 135 -19.49 12.07 -9.93
CA ALA A 135 -18.54 11.94 -11.03
C ALA A 135 -19.28 11.62 -12.35
N ARG A 136 -18.90 12.30 -13.43
CA ARG A 136 -19.47 12.11 -14.77
C ARG A 136 -18.97 10.86 -15.49
N PHE A 137 -18.44 9.89 -14.74
CA PHE A 137 -17.98 8.62 -15.30
C PHE A 137 -19.10 7.59 -15.25
N PHE A 138 -19.30 6.89 -16.37
CA PHE A 138 -20.08 5.65 -16.40
C PHE A 138 -19.14 4.49 -16.08
N PHE A 139 -19.60 3.59 -15.20
CA PHE A 139 -18.82 2.40 -14.88
C PHE A 139 -18.84 1.42 -16.06
N HIS A 140 -17.65 1.00 -16.46
CA HIS A 140 -17.43 -0.05 -17.43
C HIS A 140 -16.52 -1.12 -16.86
N GLY A 141 -16.80 -2.41 -17.09
CA GLY A 141 -15.96 -3.51 -16.63
C GLY A 141 -14.51 -3.43 -17.12
N SER A 142 -14.27 -2.77 -18.26
CA SER A 142 -12.91 -2.52 -18.77
C SER A 142 -12.07 -1.62 -17.84
N GLN A 143 -12.68 -0.80 -16.99
CA GLN A 143 -12.00 0.04 -16.02
C GLN A 143 -11.34 -0.80 -14.90
N LEU A 144 -11.79 -2.04 -14.68
CA LEU A 144 -11.13 -2.97 -13.74
C LEU A 144 -9.78 -3.45 -14.26
N LYS A 145 -9.57 -3.40 -15.58
CA LYS A 145 -8.29 -3.78 -16.17
C LYS A 145 -7.23 -2.77 -15.76
N SER A 146 -6.14 -3.28 -15.20
CA SER A 146 -5.02 -2.47 -14.68
C SER A 146 -5.37 -1.52 -13.53
N LEU A 147 -6.55 -1.66 -12.92
CA LEU A 147 -6.90 -0.95 -11.69
C LEU A 147 -6.22 -1.62 -10.51
N VAL A 148 -5.28 -0.93 -9.88
CA VAL A 148 -4.46 -1.48 -8.79
C VAL A 148 -4.48 -0.56 -7.57
N PRO A 149 -4.31 -1.11 -6.35
CA PRO A 149 -4.23 -0.27 -5.16
C PRO A 149 -2.94 0.57 -5.15
N ALA A 150 -3.10 1.87 -4.94
CA ALA A 150 -2.01 2.81 -4.68
C ALA A 150 -1.74 2.90 -3.18
N GLY A 151 -1.13 1.87 -2.64
CA GLY A 151 -0.91 1.63 -1.22
C GLY A 151 -1.80 0.52 -0.67
N ARG A 152 -1.54 0.13 0.57
CA ARG A 152 -2.23 -0.98 1.22
C ARG A 152 -2.90 -0.51 2.50
N LEU A 153 -3.95 -1.21 2.88
CA LEU A 153 -4.50 -1.31 4.22
C LEU A 153 -4.46 -2.77 4.63
N ASP A 154 -4.15 -3.04 5.89
CA ASP A 154 -4.19 -4.40 6.42
C ASP A 154 -5.62 -4.94 6.36
N ILE A 155 -5.75 -6.28 6.42
CA ILE A 155 -7.05 -6.95 6.34
C ILE A 155 -7.98 -6.56 7.49
N ASP A 156 -7.42 -6.30 8.67
CA ASP A 156 -8.10 -5.88 9.90
C ASP A 156 -8.22 -4.34 10.04
N SER A 157 -7.97 -3.60 8.96
CA SER A 157 -8.08 -2.14 8.92
C SER A 157 -9.13 -1.70 7.91
N THR A 158 -9.78 -0.58 8.18
CA THR A 158 -10.85 -0.01 7.35
C THR A 158 -10.46 1.34 6.74
N GLY A 159 -11.33 1.87 5.89
CA GLY A 159 -11.25 3.25 5.43
C GLY A 159 -10.69 3.43 4.04
N LEU A 160 -10.18 4.61 3.77
CA LEU A 160 -9.84 5.07 2.44
C LEU A 160 -8.73 4.23 1.78
N LEU A 161 -9.10 3.44 0.80
CA LEU A 161 -8.20 2.75 -0.12
C LEU A 161 -8.32 3.40 -1.51
N VAL A 162 -7.19 3.79 -2.08
CA VAL A 162 -7.12 4.36 -3.44
C VAL A 162 -6.75 3.25 -4.40
N LEU A 163 -7.58 3.05 -5.43
CA LEU A 163 -7.26 2.19 -6.57
C LEU A 163 -7.12 3.07 -7.81
N THR A 164 -6.11 2.84 -8.62
CA THR A 164 -5.87 3.69 -9.79
C THR A 164 -5.33 2.90 -10.97
N GLN A 165 -5.68 3.33 -12.17
CA GLN A 165 -5.05 2.92 -13.42
C GLN A 165 -3.85 3.81 -13.74
N ASP A 166 -3.79 5.03 -13.17
CA ASP A 166 -2.74 6.02 -13.43
C ASP A 166 -1.51 5.75 -12.53
N GLY A 167 -0.45 5.27 -13.16
CA GLY A 167 0.79 5.00 -12.45
C GLY A 167 1.49 6.25 -11.90
N ARG A 168 1.14 7.46 -12.38
CA ARG A 168 1.64 8.73 -11.82
C ARG A 168 1.01 8.98 -10.46
N VAL A 169 -0.31 8.75 -10.36
CA VAL A 169 -1.03 8.80 -9.07
C VAL A 169 -0.45 7.79 -8.10
N ALA A 170 -0.26 6.54 -8.54
CA ALA A 170 0.35 5.51 -7.70
C ALA A 170 1.73 5.94 -7.19
N ARG A 171 2.60 6.48 -8.06
CA ARG A 171 3.93 6.97 -7.67
C ARG A 171 3.87 8.12 -6.67
N GLN A 172 2.95 9.05 -6.85
CA GLN A 172 2.76 10.17 -5.92
C GLN A 172 2.40 9.66 -4.50
N LEU A 173 1.57 8.62 -4.41
CA LEU A 173 1.05 8.10 -3.14
C LEU A 173 2.02 7.15 -2.42
N ILE A 174 2.77 6.33 -3.17
CA ILE A 174 3.57 5.22 -2.65
C ILE A 174 4.99 5.13 -3.22
N GLY A 175 5.44 6.13 -3.98
CA GLY A 175 6.84 6.21 -4.42
C GLY A 175 7.82 6.25 -3.24
N GLU A 176 9.05 5.79 -3.44
CA GLU A 176 10.09 5.75 -2.39
C GLU A 176 10.33 7.14 -1.77
N ASP A 177 10.23 8.19 -2.58
CA ASP A 177 10.41 9.58 -2.17
C ASP A 177 9.09 10.25 -1.74
N SER A 178 7.99 9.48 -1.65
CA SER A 178 6.70 10.06 -1.29
C SER A 178 6.68 10.52 0.16
N VAL A 179 6.32 11.78 0.35
CA VAL A 179 6.07 12.40 1.66
C VAL A 179 4.56 12.56 1.90
N MET A 180 3.75 11.80 1.18
CA MET A 180 2.30 11.88 1.23
C MET A 180 1.77 11.56 2.62
N GLU A 181 1.14 12.54 3.25
CA GLU A 181 0.50 12.34 4.56
C GLU A 181 -0.68 11.36 4.45
N LYS A 182 -0.77 10.46 5.42
CA LYS A 182 -1.90 9.55 5.60
C LYS A 182 -2.41 9.69 7.03
N GLU A 183 -3.69 9.93 7.18
CA GLU A 183 -4.32 10.17 8.47
C GLU A 183 -5.22 9.00 8.87
N TYR A 184 -5.09 8.60 10.13
CA TYR A 184 -5.77 7.46 10.70
C TYR A 184 -6.46 7.83 12.01
N LEU A 185 -7.64 7.28 12.22
CA LEU A 185 -8.30 7.20 13.52
C LEU A 185 -8.06 5.82 14.12
N VAL A 186 -7.51 5.78 15.30
CA VAL A 186 -7.00 4.56 15.95
C VAL A 186 -7.63 4.42 17.32
N ARG A 187 -8.57 3.50 17.44
CA ARG A 187 -9.19 3.18 18.70
C ARG A 187 -8.32 2.20 19.47
N VAL A 188 -8.09 2.48 20.74
CA VAL A 188 -7.10 1.79 21.56
C VAL A 188 -7.63 1.40 22.92
N VAL A 189 -7.01 0.36 23.49
CA VAL A 189 -7.16 -0.05 24.90
C VAL A 189 -5.78 -0.01 25.53
N TYR A 190 -5.68 0.48 26.78
CA TYR A 190 -4.42 0.51 27.49
C TYR A 190 -4.23 -0.81 28.26
N THR A 191 -3.20 -1.56 27.90
CA THR A 191 -2.86 -2.84 28.56
C THR A 191 -1.85 -2.66 29.70
N GLY A 192 -1.22 -1.49 29.79
CA GLY A 192 -0.17 -1.20 30.77
C GLY A 192 1.18 -1.84 30.45
N VAL A 193 1.19 -2.97 29.73
CA VAL A 193 2.39 -3.74 29.41
C VAL A 193 2.87 -3.41 27.99
N ALA A 194 4.11 -2.89 27.91
CA ALA A 194 4.76 -2.67 26.62
C ALA A 194 5.27 -4.01 26.05
N ASN A 195 5.00 -4.27 24.79
CA ASN A 195 5.51 -5.44 24.08
C ASN A 195 6.74 -5.07 23.24
N SER A 196 7.93 -5.21 23.83
CA SER A 196 9.19 -4.91 23.15
C SER A 196 9.45 -5.83 21.93
N ALA A 197 8.89 -7.04 21.92
CA ALA A 197 8.98 -7.95 20.76
C ALA A 197 8.27 -7.40 19.51
N ALA A 198 7.34 -6.47 19.67
CA ALA A 198 6.68 -5.80 18.55
C ALA A 198 7.64 -5.00 17.65
N ALA A 199 8.81 -4.60 18.19
CA ALA A 199 9.83 -3.88 17.41
C ALA A 199 10.41 -4.75 16.28
N ASN A 200 10.61 -6.05 16.54
CA ASN A 200 11.27 -6.99 15.65
C ASN A 200 10.35 -8.14 15.22
N SER A 201 9.06 -8.06 15.53
CA SER A 201 8.12 -9.08 15.09
C SER A 201 8.09 -9.10 13.56
N PRO A 202 8.50 -10.21 12.91
CA PRO A 202 8.16 -10.41 11.52
C PRO A 202 6.66 -10.28 11.49
N ALA A 203 6.17 -9.34 10.67
CA ALA A 203 4.74 -9.07 10.59
C ALA A 203 4.03 -10.41 10.44
N ALA A 204 3.37 -10.85 11.50
CA ALA A 204 2.79 -12.18 11.59
C ALA A 204 1.98 -12.41 10.32
N THR A 205 2.36 -13.44 9.59
CA THR A 205 1.55 -13.99 8.52
C THR A 205 0.30 -14.49 9.23
N TYR A 206 -0.79 -13.75 9.12
CA TYR A 206 -2.07 -14.16 9.67
C TYR A 206 -2.61 -15.32 8.82
N GLY A 207 -2.09 -16.52 9.08
CA GLY A 207 -2.69 -17.78 8.71
C GLY A 207 -3.62 -18.33 9.79
N GLY A 208 -4.02 -17.51 10.73
CA GLY A 208 -5.03 -17.83 11.74
C GLY A 208 -6.33 -17.16 11.36
N LYS A 209 -7.44 -17.90 11.44
CA LYS A 209 -8.82 -17.40 11.32
C LYS A 209 -8.87 -15.98 11.87
N VAL A 210 -9.34 -15.03 11.07
CA VAL A 210 -9.73 -13.70 11.52
C VAL A 210 -10.75 -13.95 12.65
N GLN A 211 -10.25 -14.04 13.87
CA GLN A 211 -11.14 -13.93 15.03
C GLN A 211 -11.81 -12.58 14.86
N GLN A 212 -13.13 -12.62 14.87
CA GLN A 212 -14.01 -11.49 14.77
C GLN A 212 -13.57 -10.37 15.72
N LEU A 213 -12.66 -9.52 15.24
CA LEU A 213 -12.29 -8.26 15.90
C LEU A 213 -13.42 -7.22 15.78
N SER A 214 -14.61 -7.67 15.41
CA SER A 214 -15.82 -6.86 15.32
C SER A 214 -16.66 -6.85 16.58
N ARG A 215 -16.30 -7.63 17.60
CA ARG A 215 -16.90 -7.53 18.92
C ARG A 215 -15.78 -7.31 19.92
N ILE A 216 -15.77 -6.15 20.55
CA ILE A 216 -15.35 -6.03 21.92
C ILE A 216 -16.26 -7.03 22.63
N ASP A 217 -15.71 -8.12 23.17
CA ASP A 217 -16.47 -8.89 24.14
C ASP A 217 -16.83 -7.89 25.23
N ASP A 218 -18.12 -7.75 25.51
CA ASP A 218 -18.64 -6.79 26.50
C ASP A 218 -18.08 -7.00 27.91
N ASP A 219 -17.31 -8.08 28.10
CA ASP A 219 -16.64 -8.47 29.35
C ASP A 219 -15.17 -8.01 29.49
N ASP A 220 -14.54 -7.43 28.44
CA ASP A 220 -13.23 -6.79 28.64
C ASP A 220 -13.45 -5.47 29.40
N PRO A 221 -12.81 -5.25 30.59
CA PRO A 221 -12.92 -4.00 31.31
C PRO A 221 -12.22 -2.91 30.49
N VAL A 222 -12.93 -2.38 29.52
CA VAL A 222 -12.49 -1.22 28.75
C VAL A 222 -12.49 -0.05 29.72
N SER A 223 -11.31 0.38 30.16
CA SER A 223 -11.19 1.71 30.75
C SER A 223 -11.76 2.69 29.74
N ALA A 224 -12.95 3.22 29.99
CA ALA A 224 -13.65 4.15 29.10
C ALA A 224 -12.87 5.46 28.88
N ASP A 225 -11.74 5.65 29.55
CA ASP A 225 -10.85 6.81 29.43
C ASP A 225 -9.39 6.39 29.42
N VAL A 226 -8.95 5.91 28.27
CA VAL A 226 -7.53 5.54 28.04
C VAL A 226 -6.64 6.77 28.11
N GLN A 227 -7.13 7.93 27.68
CA GLN A 227 -6.40 9.17 27.66
C GLN A 227 -5.95 9.59 29.07
N SER A 228 -6.80 9.43 30.06
CA SER A 228 -6.51 9.87 31.44
C SER A 228 -5.44 9.03 32.13
N VAL A 229 -5.30 7.75 31.75
CA VAL A 229 -4.35 6.79 32.35
C VAL A 229 -3.08 6.57 31.54
N PHE A 230 -3.07 7.03 30.29
CA PHE A 230 -1.92 6.83 29.39
C PHE A 230 -0.81 7.84 29.65
N PRO A 231 0.43 7.39 29.98
CA PRO A 231 1.53 8.27 30.31
C PRO A 231 1.92 9.23 29.21
N PRO A 232 2.07 10.55 29.49
CA PRO A 232 2.42 11.55 28.46
C PRO A 232 3.76 11.28 27.75
N GLU A 233 4.73 10.68 28.46
CA GLU A 233 6.03 10.31 27.89
C GLU A 233 5.89 9.21 26.83
N LYS A 234 4.97 8.28 26.98
CA LYS A 234 4.66 7.26 25.96
C LYS A 234 4.01 7.88 24.73
N LEU A 235 3.17 8.91 24.92
CA LEU A 235 2.63 9.67 23.78
C LEU A 235 3.72 10.40 23.00
N LYS A 236 4.74 10.92 23.69
CA LYS A 236 5.93 11.52 23.04
C LYS A 236 6.67 10.49 22.21
N LEU A 237 6.84 9.25 22.71
CA LEU A 237 7.46 8.16 21.94
C LEU A 237 6.69 7.82 20.67
N LEU A 238 5.35 7.80 20.70
CA LEU A 238 4.54 7.62 19.50
C LEU A 238 4.77 8.70 18.45
N ARG A 239 5.06 9.94 18.89
CA ARG A 239 5.35 11.06 17.99
C ARG A 239 6.74 10.98 17.39
N HIS A 240 7.72 10.53 18.16
CA HIS A 240 9.10 10.38 17.74
C HIS A 240 9.90 9.51 18.70
N GLY A 241 10.85 8.74 18.16
CA GLY A 241 11.81 7.96 18.95
C GLY A 241 11.63 6.44 18.87
N LEU A 242 10.53 5.95 18.30
CA LEU A 242 10.34 4.52 18.10
C LEU A 242 11.14 3.98 16.91
N ARG A 243 11.48 2.70 16.99
CA ARG A 243 12.15 1.93 15.94
C ARG A 243 11.34 0.68 15.61
N LEU A 244 11.31 0.31 14.34
CA LEU A 244 10.75 -0.96 13.87
C LEU A 244 11.74 -1.58 12.88
N ASP A 245 11.99 -2.89 13.02
CA ASP A 245 12.94 -3.64 12.18
C ASP A 245 14.32 -2.94 12.13
N ASP A 246 14.84 -2.53 13.29
CA ASP A 246 16.09 -1.79 13.49
C ASP A 246 16.19 -0.44 12.78
N GLN A 247 15.09 0.04 12.20
CA GLN A 247 15.02 1.33 11.54
C GLN A 247 14.24 2.34 12.38
N ALA A 248 14.81 3.53 12.57
CA ALA A 248 14.11 4.64 13.21
C ALA A 248 12.89 5.03 12.36
N LEU A 249 11.78 5.29 13.02
CA LEU A 249 10.57 5.79 12.38
C LEU A 249 10.68 7.30 12.15
N LYS A 250 10.06 7.77 11.06
CA LYS A 250 9.90 9.19 10.82
C LYS A 250 8.98 9.80 11.90
N PRO A 251 9.16 11.08 12.25
CA PRO A 251 8.24 11.77 13.15
C PRO A 251 6.78 11.66 12.67
N ALA A 252 5.88 11.44 13.61
CA ALA A 252 4.44 11.36 13.38
C ALA A 252 3.69 12.43 14.17
N LYS A 253 2.56 12.93 13.65
CA LYS A 253 1.63 13.73 14.46
C LYS A 253 0.68 12.75 15.14
N VAL A 254 0.69 12.72 16.48
CA VAL A 254 -0.17 11.83 17.27
C VAL A 254 -0.82 12.64 18.37
N GLU A 255 -2.14 12.62 18.42
CA GLU A 255 -2.92 13.36 19.40
C GLU A 255 -4.22 12.63 19.72
N TRP A 256 -4.74 12.84 20.93
CA TRP A 256 -6.02 12.33 21.33
C TRP A 256 -7.15 13.03 20.57
N GLN A 257 -8.02 12.26 19.95
CA GLN A 257 -9.25 12.74 19.32
C GLN A 257 -10.41 12.70 20.30
N ASN A 258 -10.42 11.71 21.18
CA ASN A 258 -11.33 11.52 22.29
C ASN A 258 -10.69 10.55 23.30
N PRO A 259 -11.33 10.23 24.46
CA PRO A 259 -10.70 9.43 25.53
C PRO A 259 -10.15 8.05 25.12
N GLU A 260 -10.65 7.43 24.06
CA GLU A 260 -10.25 6.09 23.59
C GLU A 260 -9.66 6.07 22.18
N GLN A 261 -9.55 7.23 21.51
CA GLN A 261 -9.15 7.29 20.11
C GLN A 261 -8.03 8.28 19.88
N LEU A 262 -6.97 7.80 19.24
CA LEU A 262 -5.85 8.60 18.75
C LEU A 262 -6.02 8.93 17.27
N ARG A 263 -5.61 10.13 16.90
CA ARG A 263 -5.42 10.57 15.53
C ARG A 263 -3.93 10.47 15.21
N PHE A 264 -3.59 9.71 14.17
CA PHE A 264 -2.23 9.57 13.64
C PHE A 264 -2.12 10.22 12.27
N VAL A 265 -1.06 11.00 12.02
CA VAL A 265 -0.68 11.44 10.67
C VAL A 265 0.74 10.98 10.40
N LEU A 266 0.90 10.13 9.39
CA LEU A 266 2.18 9.53 8.98
C LEU A 266 2.54 9.94 7.56
N THR A 267 3.84 10.10 7.29
CA THR A 267 4.41 10.31 5.94
C THR A 267 5.12 9.07 5.40
N GLU A 268 5.07 7.97 6.12
CA GLU A 268 5.62 6.66 5.73
C GLU A 268 4.58 5.55 5.94
N GLY A 269 4.90 4.33 5.58
CA GLY A 269 3.98 3.20 5.77
C GLY A 269 4.72 1.87 5.82
N LYS A 270 5.19 1.47 7.00
CA LYS A 270 5.72 0.12 7.23
C LYS A 270 4.58 -0.86 7.53
N LYS A 271 4.84 -2.15 7.31
CA LYS A 271 3.83 -3.20 7.56
C LYS A 271 3.36 -3.12 9.02
N ARG A 272 2.04 -2.97 9.23
CA ARG A 272 1.37 -2.88 10.55
C ARG A 272 1.96 -1.81 11.48
N GLN A 273 2.50 -0.73 10.90
CA GLN A 273 3.29 0.27 11.64
C GLN A 273 2.56 0.81 12.86
N ILE A 274 1.34 1.31 12.72
CA ILE A 274 0.59 1.92 13.84
C ILE A 274 0.32 0.89 14.94
N ARG A 275 -0.06 -0.34 14.61
CA ARG A 275 -0.31 -1.40 15.60
C ARG A 275 0.95 -1.72 16.39
N ARG A 276 2.08 -1.90 15.71
CA ARG A 276 3.37 -2.15 16.34
C ARG A 276 3.85 -0.98 17.20
N MET A 277 3.66 0.26 16.73
CA MET A 277 3.94 1.46 17.54
C MET A 277 3.12 1.50 18.82
N CYS A 278 1.83 1.20 18.75
CA CYS A 278 0.94 1.15 19.90
C CYS A 278 1.35 0.05 20.90
N GLU A 279 1.65 -1.16 20.42
CA GLU A 279 2.11 -2.28 21.25
C GLU A 279 3.39 -1.96 22.02
N LEU A 280 4.35 -1.24 21.39
CA LEU A 280 5.59 -0.81 22.03
C LEU A 280 5.37 0.12 23.24
N VAL A 281 4.25 0.81 23.29
CA VAL A 281 3.91 1.71 24.40
C VAL A 281 2.82 1.16 25.33
N GLY A 282 2.40 -0.10 25.13
CA GLY A 282 1.40 -0.76 25.95
C GLY A 282 -0.05 -0.42 25.57
N LEU A 283 -0.29 -0.06 24.33
CA LEU A 283 -1.62 0.10 23.75
C LEU A 283 -1.95 -1.06 22.82
N ARG A 284 -3.16 -1.59 22.90
CA ARG A 284 -3.73 -2.54 21.94
C ARG A 284 -4.71 -1.81 21.01
N VAL A 285 -4.49 -1.91 19.71
CA VAL A 285 -5.36 -1.30 18.70
C VAL A 285 -6.59 -2.20 18.49
N VAL A 286 -7.76 -1.69 18.79
CA VAL A 286 -9.06 -2.38 18.60
C VAL A 286 -9.82 -1.90 17.36
N GLY A 287 -9.45 -0.75 16.80
CA GLY A 287 -9.98 -0.25 15.53
C GLY A 287 -8.98 0.65 14.84
N LEU A 288 -8.84 0.51 13.50
CA LEU A 288 -7.97 1.35 12.71
C LEU A 288 -8.65 1.72 11.39
N LYS A 289 -8.87 3.01 11.20
CA LYS A 289 -9.54 3.55 10.02
C LYS A 289 -8.70 4.65 9.37
N ARG A 290 -8.32 4.48 8.10
CA ARG A 290 -7.67 5.56 7.34
C ARG A 290 -8.73 6.52 6.81
N VAL A 291 -8.65 7.79 7.21
CA VAL A 291 -9.66 8.80 6.87
C VAL A 291 -9.19 9.82 5.84
N ARG A 292 -7.87 9.92 5.59
CA ARG A 292 -7.30 10.86 4.61
C ARG A 292 -6.03 10.33 3.98
N VAL A 293 -5.84 10.67 2.71
CA VAL A 293 -4.58 10.49 1.97
C VAL A 293 -4.30 11.80 1.24
N GLY A 294 -3.18 12.45 1.54
CA GLY A 294 -2.89 13.79 1.06
C GLY A 294 -4.00 14.77 1.46
N LYS A 295 -4.63 15.40 0.48
CA LYS A 295 -5.78 16.29 0.69
C LYS A 295 -7.13 15.59 0.52
N VAL A 296 -7.14 14.35 0.03
CA VAL A 296 -8.37 13.60 -0.26
C VAL A 296 -8.89 12.94 1.02
N MET A 297 -10.11 13.29 1.39
CA MET A 297 -10.80 12.79 2.57
C MET A 297 -11.70 11.60 2.23
N LEU A 298 -11.84 10.66 3.15
CA LEU A 298 -12.85 9.61 3.08
C LEU A 298 -14.27 10.19 3.07
N GLY A 299 -14.49 11.24 3.88
CA GLY A 299 -15.80 11.88 4.03
C GLY A 299 -16.87 10.90 4.50
N ASN A 300 -18.06 11.03 3.92
CA ASN A 300 -19.23 10.22 4.24
C ASN A 300 -19.37 8.95 3.38
N LEU A 301 -18.31 8.57 2.62
CA LEU A 301 -18.34 7.35 1.81
C LEU A 301 -18.64 6.14 2.70
N PRO A 302 -19.74 5.40 2.49
CA PRO A 302 -20.11 4.28 3.34
C PRO A 302 -19.13 3.10 3.23
N VAL A 303 -19.05 2.26 4.27
CA VAL A 303 -18.20 1.07 4.27
C VAL A 303 -18.61 0.11 3.15
N GLY A 304 -17.64 -0.43 2.41
CA GLY A 304 -17.88 -1.33 1.28
C GLY A 304 -18.27 -0.60 -0.01
N GLN A 305 -18.54 0.69 0.04
CA GLN A 305 -18.86 1.48 -1.14
C GLN A 305 -17.66 2.21 -1.70
N TRP A 306 -17.77 2.57 -2.99
CA TRP A 306 -16.73 3.26 -3.73
C TRP A 306 -17.29 4.43 -4.54
N ARG A 307 -16.42 5.39 -4.87
CA ARG A 307 -16.69 6.50 -5.77
C ARG A 307 -15.47 6.81 -6.63
N TYR A 308 -15.66 7.53 -7.69
CA TYR A 308 -14.54 8.09 -8.43
C TYR A 308 -13.88 9.26 -7.68
N LEU A 309 -12.56 9.43 -7.90
CA LEU A 309 -11.87 10.67 -7.55
C LEU A 309 -12.44 11.80 -8.43
N GLN A 310 -12.86 12.88 -7.79
CA GLN A 310 -13.45 14.01 -8.50
C GLN A 310 -12.37 14.85 -9.21
N PRO A 311 -12.66 15.54 -10.33
CA PRO A 311 -11.68 16.34 -11.07
C PRO A 311 -11.01 17.44 -10.26
N HIS A 312 -11.69 17.96 -9.23
CA HIS A 312 -11.16 19.00 -8.34
C HIS A 312 -10.35 18.44 -7.16
N GLU A 313 -10.45 17.15 -6.89
CA GLU A 313 -9.68 16.50 -5.83
C GLU A 313 -8.26 16.18 -6.32
N LYS A 314 -7.28 16.52 -5.50
CA LYS A 314 -5.87 16.22 -5.74
C LYS A 314 -5.25 15.72 -4.44
N PHE A 315 -4.36 14.75 -4.55
CA PHE A 315 -3.60 14.23 -3.42
C PHE A 315 -2.53 15.21 -2.94
#